data_ec5a1f833f851de2f68cb4201cb4bd14
#
_entry.id   ec5a1f833f851de2f68cb4201cb4bd14
#
_cell.length_a   1.000
_cell.length_b   1.000
_cell.length_c   1.000
_cell.angle_alpha   90.00
_cell.angle_beta   90.00
_cell.angle_gamma   90.00
#
_symmetry.space_group_name_H-M   'P 1'
#
loop_
_entity.id
_entity.type
_entity.pdbx_description
1 polymer ?
#
loop_
_entity_poly.entity_id
_entity_poly.type
_entity_poly.pdbx_seq_one_letter_code
_entity_poly.pdbx_strand_id
1 'polypeptide(L)' 'MKEKLEALVLQMIDQEIGFEDACVEFERRFIRKVLEKVNGNKSRAAITLGIHRNTLSRKIGELGLDHQPRRRRRTRR' A
#
# COMPACT_ATOMS: atom_id res chain seq x y z
N MET A 1 15.52 10.63 3.71
CA MET A 1 14.76 9.53 3.15
C MET A 1 15.63 8.41 2.60
N LYS A 2 16.71 8.75 1.93
CA LYS A 2 17.58 7.75 1.33
C LYS A 2 18.12 6.75 2.35
N GLU A 3 18.61 7.26 3.46
CA GLU A 3 19.19 6.39 4.48
C GLU A 3 18.13 5.46 5.09
N LYS A 4 16.93 6.00 5.30
CA LYS A 4 15.87 5.17 5.89
C LYS A 4 15.44 4.08 4.92
N LEU A 5 15.37 4.40 3.65
CA LEU A 5 15.00 3.41 2.65
C LEU A 5 16.06 2.32 2.56
N GLU A 6 17.33 2.70 2.56
CA GLU A 6 18.40 1.71 2.50
C GLU A 6 18.41 0.81 3.73
N ALA A 7 18.14 1.40 4.91
CA ALA A 7 18.07 0.60 6.13
C ALA A 7 16.95 -0.44 6.03
N LEU A 8 15.81 -0.03 5.50
CA LEU A 8 14.68 -0.95 5.33
C LEU A 8 15.03 -2.06 4.33
N VAL A 9 15.67 -1.69 3.24
CA VAL A 9 16.07 -2.68 2.23
C VAL A 9 17.02 -3.70 2.84
N LEU A 10 18.01 -3.23 3.60
CA LEU A 10 18.95 -4.16 4.26
C LEU A 10 18.23 -5.07 5.25
N GLN A 11 17.27 -4.53 5.98
CA GLN A 11 16.50 -5.33 6.91
C GLN A 11 15.73 -6.44 6.19
N MET A 12 15.15 -6.11 5.05
CA MET A 12 14.43 -7.11 4.26
C MET A 12 15.37 -8.20 3.75
N ILE A 13 16.57 -7.79 3.31
CA ILE A 13 17.57 -8.76 2.86
C ILE A 13 17.97 -9.68 4.00
N ASP A 14 18.19 -9.12 5.18
CA ASP A 14 18.59 -9.91 6.34
C ASP A 14 17.52 -10.92 6.74
N GLN A 15 16.25 -10.57 6.50
CA GLN A 15 15.15 -11.48 6.78
C GLN A 15 14.90 -12.46 5.64
N GLU A 16 15.74 -12.42 4.62
CA GLU A 16 15.68 -13.34 3.48
C GLU A 16 14.37 -13.22 2.70
N ILE A 17 13.85 -11.99 2.62
CA ILE A 17 12.65 -11.73 1.83
C ILE A 17 13.05 -11.67 0.36
N GLY A 18 12.41 -12.47 -0.49
CA GLY A 18 12.70 -12.46 -1.92
C GLY A 18 12.31 -11.16 -2.57
N PHE A 19 12.92 -10.89 -3.72
CA PHE A 19 12.73 -9.62 -4.40
C PHE A 19 11.25 -9.34 -4.72
N GLU A 20 10.57 -10.34 -5.27
CA GLU A 20 9.16 -10.14 -5.62
C GLU A 20 8.31 -9.92 -4.39
N ASP A 21 8.57 -10.68 -3.34
CA ASP A 21 7.83 -10.50 -2.09
C ASP A 21 8.11 -9.13 -1.49
N ALA A 22 9.35 -8.67 -1.59
CA ALA A 22 9.70 -7.35 -1.08
C ALA A 22 8.93 -6.26 -1.83
N CYS A 23 8.81 -6.39 -3.15
CA CYS A 23 8.06 -5.43 -3.94
C CYS A 23 6.59 -5.41 -3.55
N VAL A 24 6.00 -6.57 -3.35
CA VAL A 24 4.60 -6.66 -2.95
C VAL A 24 4.40 -6.01 -1.57
N GLU A 25 5.29 -6.30 -0.64
CA GLU A 25 5.19 -5.71 0.68
C GLU A 25 5.34 -4.19 0.64
N PHE A 26 6.28 -3.70 -0.17
CA PHE A 26 6.46 -2.27 -0.30
C PHE A 26 5.20 -1.62 -0.87
N GLU A 27 4.66 -2.17 -1.95
CA GLU A 27 3.45 -1.61 -2.55
C GLU A 27 2.29 -1.60 -1.57
N ARG A 28 2.11 -2.71 -0.86
CA ARG A 28 1.00 -2.80 0.09
C ARG A 28 1.08 -1.73 1.15
N ARG A 29 2.25 -1.58 1.75
CA ARG A 29 2.42 -0.62 2.82
C ARG A 29 2.36 0.81 2.32
N PHE A 30 2.95 1.05 1.15
CA PHE A 30 2.96 2.39 0.58
C PHE A 30 1.53 2.83 0.25
N ILE A 31 0.78 1.98 -0.43
CA ILE A 31 -0.58 2.32 -0.82
C ILE A 31 -1.47 2.45 0.41
N ARG A 32 -1.31 1.56 1.38
CA ARG A 32 -2.10 1.65 2.60
C ARG A 32 -1.88 2.98 3.31
N LYS A 33 -0.63 3.40 3.42
CA LYS A 33 -0.32 4.68 4.07
C LYS A 33 -0.93 5.85 3.33
N VAL A 34 -0.86 5.83 2.01
CA VAL A 34 -1.47 6.90 1.23
C VAL A 34 -2.98 6.91 1.44
N LEU A 35 -3.61 5.74 1.43
CA LEU A 35 -5.06 5.66 1.65
C LEU A 35 -5.44 6.21 3.02
N GLU A 36 -4.64 5.92 4.03
CA GLU A 36 -4.89 6.45 5.37
C GLU A 36 -4.83 7.98 5.37
N LYS A 37 -3.84 8.53 4.66
CA LYS A 37 -3.67 9.97 4.64
C LYS A 37 -4.81 10.69 3.93
N VAL A 38 -5.43 10.05 2.96
CA VAL A 38 -6.53 10.66 2.21
C VAL A 38 -7.88 10.11 2.63
N ASN A 39 -7.92 9.42 3.78
CA ASN A 39 -9.17 8.91 4.38
C ASN A 39 -9.94 7.98 3.43
N GLY A 40 -9.20 7.17 2.69
CA GLY A 40 -9.80 6.19 1.80
C GLY A 40 -10.27 6.74 0.48
N ASN A 41 -10.00 7.99 0.20
CA ASN A 41 -10.42 8.60 -1.07
C ASN A 41 -9.49 8.12 -2.19
N LYS A 42 -9.99 7.19 -2.99
CA LYS A 42 -9.16 6.54 -4.01
C LYS A 42 -8.71 7.51 -5.10
N SER A 43 -9.57 8.47 -5.45
CA SER A 43 -9.19 9.45 -6.46
C SER A 43 -7.99 10.28 -5.99
N ARG A 44 -8.04 10.75 -4.75
CA ARG A 44 -6.92 11.52 -4.21
C ARG A 44 -5.69 10.65 -4.02
N ALA A 45 -5.89 9.41 -3.61
CA ALA A 45 -4.77 8.48 -3.45
C ALA A 45 -4.04 8.27 -4.77
N ALA A 46 -4.80 8.09 -5.86
CA ALA A 46 -4.19 7.89 -7.17
C ALA A 46 -3.35 9.09 -7.57
N ILE A 47 -3.85 10.30 -7.31
CA ILE A 47 -3.10 11.52 -7.61
C ILE A 47 -1.82 11.54 -6.78
N THR A 48 -1.91 11.26 -5.49
CA THR A 48 -0.75 11.24 -4.61
C THR A 48 0.28 10.22 -5.06
N LEU A 49 -0.19 9.06 -5.49
CA LEU A 49 0.69 7.98 -5.94
C LEU A 49 1.23 8.20 -7.35
N GLY A 50 0.61 9.10 -8.10
CA GLY A 50 1.04 9.35 -9.47
C GLY A 50 0.64 8.25 -10.44
N ILE A 51 -0.44 7.53 -10.16
CA ILE A 51 -0.91 6.46 -11.04
C ILE A 51 -2.37 6.69 -11.38
N HIS A 52 -2.81 5.98 -12.40
CA HIS A 52 -4.20 6.09 -12.83
C HIS A 52 -5.12 5.44 -11.80
N ARG A 53 -6.32 6.01 -11.65
CA ARG A 53 -7.28 5.50 -10.68
C ARG A 53 -7.62 4.03 -10.91
N ASN A 54 -7.76 3.63 -12.17
CA ASN A 54 -8.06 2.23 -12.45
C ASN A 54 -6.92 1.31 -12.05
N THR A 55 -5.68 1.77 -12.24
CA THR A 55 -4.52 1.01 -11.80
C THR A 55 -4.53 0.86 -10.28
N LEU A 56 -4.85 1.94 -9.59
CA LEU A 56 -4.91 1.90 -8.13
C LEU A 56 -5.98 0.92 -7.66
N SER A 57 -7.17 0.98 -8.27
CA SER A 57 -8.25 0.06 -7.88
C SER A 57 -7.84 -1.39 -8.06
N ARG A 58 -7.18 -1.70 -9.17
CA ARG A 58 -6.72 -3.06 -9.40
C ARG A 58 -5.70 -3.48 -8.35
N LYS A 59 -4.76 -2.60 -8.03
CA LYS A 59 -3.75 -2.92 -7.02
C LYS A 59 -4.38 -3.11 -5.64
N ILE A 60 -5.37 -2.30 -5.31
CA ILE A 60 -6.05 -2.46 -4.02
C ILE A 60 -6.67 -3.85 -3.93
N GLY A 61 -7.30 -4.30 -5.00
CA GLY A 61 -7.88 -5.65 -5.02
C GLY A 61 -6.82 -6.73 -4.93
N GLU A 62 -5.75 -6.59 -5.71
CA GLU A 62 -4.69 -7.59 -5.73
C GLU A 62 -3.96 -7.69 -4.39
N LEU A 63 -3.81 -6.57 -3.70
CA LEU A 63 -3.10 -6.54 -2.43
C LEU A 63 -4.00 -6.76 -1.23
N GLY A 64 -5.29 -6.91 -1.44
CA GLY A 64 -6.23 -7.16 -0.37
C GLY A 64 -6.48 -5.95 0.52
N LEU A 65 -6.25 -4.76 0.03
CA LEU A 65 -6.38 -3.56 0.84
C LEU A 65 -7.81 -3.08 0.97
N ASP A 66 -8.71 -3.59 0.15
CA ASP A 66 -10.11 -3.23 0.25
C ASP A 66 -10.81 -3.97 1.38
N HIS A 67 -10.09 -4.82 2.09
CA HIS A 67 -10.63 -5.51 3.26
C HIS A 67 -10.17 -4.87 4.55
N GLN A 68 -10.12 -3.55 4.56
CA GLN A 68 -9.74 -2.82 5.74
C GLN A 68 -10.73 -3.07 6.86
N PRO A 69 -10.30 -3.52 8.00
CA PRO A 69 -11.25 -3.86 9.06
C PRO A 69 -11.98 -2.66 9.61
N ARG A 70 -11.46 -1.50 9.43
CA ARG A 70 -12.15 -0.40 9.92
C ARG A 70 -13.15 0.03 9.10
N ARG A 71 -13.54 -0.43 8.45
CA ARG A 71 -14.55 0.06 7.76
C ARG A 71 -15.63 -0.71 7.80
N ARG A 72 -15.57 -1.01 8.22
CA ARG A 72 -16.41 -1.55 8.26
C ARG A 72 -17.23 -1.74 8.69
N ARG A 73 -17.34 -1.57 8.87
CA ARG A 73 -18.05 -1.70 9.18
C ARG A 73 -18.89 -1.54 9.19
N ARG A 74 -19.11 -1.24 8.93
CA ARG A 74 -19.88 -1.05 8.85
C ARG A 74 -20.61 -1.30 8.55
N THR A 75 -20.67 -1.34 8.33
CA THR A 75 -21.30 -1.67 8.04
C THR A 75 -22.06 -1.85 7.84
N ARG A 76 -22.41 -1.91 7.63
CA ARG A 76 -23.16 -2.20 7.39
C ARG A 76 -23.91 -2.41 7.40
N ARG A 77 -24.14 -2.38 7.36
CA ARG A 77 -24.88 -2.68 7.37
C ARG A 77 -25.40 -2.72 7.32
#